data_8124b938d7c5a78325dadbe747229bad
#
_entry.id   8124b938d7c5a78325dadbe747229bad
#
_cell.length_a   1.000
_cell.length_b   1.000
_cell.length_c   1.000
_cell.angle_alpha   90.00
_cell.angle_beta   90.00
_cell.angle_gamma   90.00
#
_symmetry.space_group_name_H-M   'P 1'
#
loop_
_entity.id
_entity.type
_entity.pdbx_description
1 polymer ?
#
loop_
_entity_poly.entity_id
_entity_poly.type
_entity_poly.pdbx_seq_one_letter_code
_entity_poly.pdbx_strand_id
1 'polypeptide(L)'
;LSSLTDKLDAETINKLPDTIKIISNFAVGFGNIDLEAAKNRGIAVTNTPDVLTDATAEIGVLLILGACRRASEGVDSAREGGWKWSADYLIGKQLTGARLGILGMGRIGQKIAKIAKSLGMVIHYHNRSKLSDEKEQGAIYHDTLKGLLSVSDVLSICCPASKETVDMINKETIEYLPKGAVVTNVARGDIVDDEAMIDALERRKVYAVGLDVYKNEPNLNPGSVSYTHLTLPTKA
;
A
#
# COMPACT_ATOMS: atom_id res chain seq x y z
N LEU A 1 -2.30 -9.33 -26.06
CA LEU A 1 -1.51 -8.81 -24.95
C LEU A 1 -2.14 -7.50 -24.48
N SER A 2 -2.29 -7.32 -23.17
CA SER A 2 -2.77 -6.08 -22.55
C SER A 2 -1.86 -5.67 -21.39
N SER A 3 -1.97 -4.41 -20.97
CA SER A 3 -1.27 -3.83 -19.81
C SER A 3 -2.28 -3.26 -18.81
N LEU A 4 -1.82 -2.81 -17.65
CA LEU A 4 -2.69 -2.18 -16.63
C LEU A 4 -3.40 -0.92 -17.12
N THR A 5 -2.84 -0.24 -18.12
CA THR A 5 -3.41 0.98 -18.70
C THR A 5 -4.54 0.72 -19.69
N ASP A 6 -4.68 -0.51 -20.17
CA ASP A 6 -5.72 -0.89 -21.13
C ASP A 6 -7.03 -1.14 -20.39
N LYS A 7 -8.04 -0.32 -20.63
CA LYS A 7 -9.37 -0.51 -20.06
C LYS A 7 -10.14 -1.59 -20.84
N LEU A 8 -10.19 -2.78 -20.29
CA LEU A 8 -10.93 -3.93 -20.82
C LEU A 8 -12.22 -4.16 -20.01
N ASP A 9 -13.10 -3.17 -20.02
CA ASP A 9 -14.42 -3.28 -19.42
C ASP A 9 -15.35 -4.19 -20.24
N ALA A 10 -16.56 -4.45 -19.72
CA ALA A 10 -17.55 -5.32 -20.36
C ALA A 10 -17.87 -4.87 -21.79
N GLU A 11 -17.99 -3.56 -22.02
CA GLU A 11 -18.29 -3.03 -23.36
C GLU A 11 -17.15 -3.33 -24.35
N THR A 12 -15.93 -3.08 -23.94
CA THR A 12 -14.72 -3.35 -24.76
C THR A 12 -14.59 -4.84 -25.06
N ILE A 13 -14.72 -5.70 -24.03
CA ILE A 13 -14.63 -7.15 -24.18
C ILE A 13 -15.70 -7.67 -25.11
N ASN A 14 -16.93 -7.18 -25.02
CA ASN A 14 -18.04 -7.61 -25.88
C ASN A 14 -17.86 -7.21 -27.35
N LYS A 15 -17.02 -6.20 -27.64
CA LYS A 15 -16.67 -5.77 -29.02
C LYS A 15 -15.47 -6.51 -29.60
N LEU A 16 -14.74 -7.30 -28.81
CA LEU A 16 -13.60 -8.05 -29.32
C LEU A 16 -14.04 -9.07 -30.40
N PRO A 17 -13.22 -9.32 -31.44
CA PRO A 17 -13.51 -10.37 -32.42
C PRO A 17 -13.66 -11.75 -31.77
N ASP A 18 -14.52 -12.61 -32.33
CA ASP A 18 -14.75 -13.96 -31.81
C ASP A 18 -13.52 -14.89 -31.94
N THR A 19 -12.55 -14.48 -32.73
CA THR A 19 -11.24 -15.15 -32.84
C THR A 19 -10.37 -15.00 -31.60
N ILE A 20 -10.64 -14.01 -30.74
CA ILE A 20 -9.89 -13.81 -29.49
C ILE A 20 -10.32 -14.86 -28.48
N LYS A 21 -9.36 -15.69 -28.05
CA LYS A 21 -9.57 -16.79 -27.08
C LYS A 21 -8.85 -16.55 -25.77
N ILE A 22 -7.89 -15.63 -25.75
CA ILE A 22 -7.08 -15.34 -24.55
C ILE A 22 -6.72 -13.85 -24.48
N ILE A 23 -6.78 -13.29 -23.28
CA ILE A 23 -6.22 -11.99 -22.92
C ILE A 23 -5.05 -12.26 -21.99
N SER A 24 -3.82 -11.96 -22.43
CA SER A 24 -2.60 -12.07 -21.63
C SER A 24 -2.28 -10.69 -21.07
N ASN A 25 -2.50 -10.51 -19.75
CA ASN A 25 -2.27 -9.23 -19.08
C ASN A 25 -0.84 -9.14 -18.56
N PHE A 26 -0.08 -8.19 -19.08
CA PHE A 26 1.29 -7.89 -18.61
C PHE A 26 1.23 -7.09 -17.29
N ALA A 27 0.69 -7.71 -16.26
CA ALA A 27 0.58 -7.15 -14.93
C ALA A 27 0.26 -8.26 -13.90
N VAL A 28 0.52 -7.99 -12.61
CA VAL A 28 0.05 -8.84 -11.50
C VAL A 28 -1.42 -8.57 -11.21
N GLY A 29 -1.81 -7.30 -11.14
CA GLY A 29 -3.21 -6.89 -10.99
C GLY A 29 -3.99 -7.08 -12.29
N PHE A 30 -5.30 -7.29 -12.17
CA PHE A 30 -6.23 -7.47 -13.29
C PHE A 30 -7.51 -6.65 -13.13
N GLY A 31 -7.48 -5.60 -12.27
CA GLY A 31 -8.64 -4.71 -12.06
C GLY A 31 -9.05 -3.90 -13.28
N ASN A 32 -8.21 -3.85 -14.31
CA ASN A 32 -8.48 -3.24 -15.61
C ASN A 32 -9.32 -4.14 -16.55
N ILE A 33 -9.59 -5.41 -16.17
CA ILE A 33 -10.26 -6.41 -16.99
C ILE A 33 -11.57 -6.87 -16.33
N ASP A 34 -12.68 -6.79 -17.03
CA ASP A 34 -13.95 -7.39 -16.59
C ASP A 34 -13.90 -8.91 -16.80
N LEU A 35 -13.58 -9.63 -15.72
CA LEU A 35 -13.42 -11.09 -15.75
C LEU A 35 -14.75 -11.80 -16.04
N GLU A 36 -15.88 -11.23 -15.65
CA GLU A 36 -17.20 -11.82 -15.89
C GLU A 36 -17.55 -11.74 -17.37
N ALA A 37 -17.36 -10.59 -17.99
CA ALA A 37 -17.56 -10.43 -19.43
C ALA A 37 -16.63 -11.33 -20.24
N ALA A 38 -15.34 -11.45 -19.84
CA ALA A 38 -14.40 -12.36 -20.50
C ALA A 38 -14.86 -13.81 -20.39
N LYS A 39 -15.27 -14.26 -19.19
CA LYS A 39 -15.80 -15.60 -18.94
C LYS A 39 -17.04 -15.91 -19.79
N ASN A 40 -17.98 -14.97 -19.86
CA ASN A 40 -19.22 -15.12 -20.63
C ASN A 40 -18.95 -15.27 -22.15
N ARG A 41 -17.85 -14.70 -22.63
CA ARG A 41 -17.36 -14.84 -24.01
C ARG A 41 -16.42 -16.02 -24.23
N GLY A 42 -16.15 -16.83 -23.20
CA GLY A 42 -15.20 -17.94 -23.27
C GLY A 42 -13.75 -17.50 -23.52
N ILE A 43 -13.39 -16.27 -23.11
CA ILE A 43 -12.02 -15.73 -23.24
C ILE A 43 -11.26 -16.02 -21.94
N ALA A 44 -10.15 -16.76 -22.05
CA ALA A 44 -9.24 -16.99 -20.93
C ALA A 44 -8.48 -15.68 -20.59
N VAL A 45 -8.30 -15.39 -19.31
CA VAL A 45 -7.49 -14.25 -18.84
C VAL A 45 -6.30 -14.80 -18.06
N THR A 46 -5.10 -14.34 -18.41
CA THR A 46 -3.86 -14.67 -17.71
C THR A 46 -3.17 -13.41 -17.22
N ASN A 47 -2.38 -13.52 -16.16
CA ASN A 47 -1.58 -12.44 -15.61
C ASN A 47 -0.14 -12.93 -15.30
N THR A 48 0.72 -12.06 -14.78
CA THR A 48 2.12 -12.34 -14.43
C THR A 48 2.32 -12.32 -12.91
N PRO A 49 1.84 -13.34 -12.17
CA PRO A 49 2.01 -13.38 -10.71
C PRO A 49 3.48 -13.62 -10.34
N ASP A 50 3.85 -13.23 -9.12
CA ASP A 50 5.13 -13.47 -8.45
C ASP A 50 6.36 -12.68 -8.94
N VAL A 51 6.39 -12.27 -10.20
CA VAL A 51 7.57 -11.65 -10.85
C VAL A 51 8.05 -10.34 -10.18
N LEU A 52 7.18 -9.63 -9.47
CA LEU A 52 7.50 -8.36 -8.81
C LEU A 52 7.33 -8.41 -7.28
N THR A 53 7.08 -9.58 -6.71
CA THR A 53 6.78 -9.69 -5.26
C THR A 53 7.91 -9.14 -4.40
N ASP A 54 9.15 -9.49 -4.68
CA ASP A 54 10.30 -9.04 -3.91
C ASP A 54 10.56 -7.53 -4.13
N ALA A 55 10.54 -7.05 -5.37
CA ALA A 55 10.74 -5.64 -5.68
C ALA A 55 9.68 -4.73 -5.02
N THR A 56 8.40 -5.12 -5.06
CA THR A 56 7.34 -4.36 -4.38
C THR A 56 7.48 -4.40 -2.86
N ALA A 57 7.92 -5.53 -2.30
CA ALA A 57 8.18 -5.62 -0.86
C ALA A 57 9.36 -4.74 -0.43
N GLU A 58 10.40 -4.63 -1.24
CA GLU A 58 11.53 -3.72 -1.01
C GLU A 58 11.08 -2.26 -0.99
N ILE A 59 10.23 -1.85 -1.94
CA ILE A 59 9.59 -0.53 -1.92
C ILE A 59 8.75 -0.34 -0.65
N GLY A 60 7.95 -1.33 -0.26
CA GLY A 60 7.17 -1.26 0.98
C GLY A 60 8.05 -1.01 2.21
N VAL A 61 9.18 -1.70 2.31
CA VAL A 61 10.14 -1.51 3.41
C VAL A 61 10.84 -0.15 3.32
N LEU A 62 11.21 0.29 2.12
CA LEU A 62 11.78 1.62 1.90
C LEU A 62 10.82 2.72 2.36
N LEU A 63 9.53 2.60 2.05
CA LEU A 63 8.50 3.55 2.48
C LEU A 63 8.35 3.54 4.01
N ILE A 64 8.35 2.37 4.66
CA ILE A 64 8.31 2.25 6.13
C ILE A 64 9.51 2.97 6.76
N LEU A 65 10.72 2.64 6.29
CA LEU A 65 11.96 3.27 6.77
C LEU A 65 11.96 4.77 6.49
N GLY A 66 11.66 5.16 5.27
CA GLY A 66 11.66 6.56 4.83
C GLY A 66 10.70 7.43 5.62
N ALA A 67 9.45 6.98 5.79
CA ALA A 67 8.45 7.72 6.57
C ALA A 67 8.79 7.76 8.07
N CYS A 68 9.22 6.64 8.64
CA CYS A 68 9.63 6.61 10.06
C CYS A 68 10.86 7.45 10.33
N ARG A 69 11.81 7.54 9.40
CA ARG A 69 13.10 8.22 9.58
C ARG A 69 13.18 9.60 8.95
N ARG A 70 12.06 10.13 8.43
CA ARG A 70 11.97 11.47 7.82
C ARG A 70 12.99 11.65 6.67
N ALA A 71 13.12 10.62 5.82
CA ALA A 71 14.18 10.56 4.83
C ALA A 71 14.09 11.68 3.78
N SER A 72 12.89 12.02 3.28
CA SER A 72 12.71 13.10 2.31
C SER A 72 13.09 14.46 2.91
N GLU A 73 12.62 14.78 4.10
CA GLU A 73 12.98 16.01 4.81
C GLU A 73 14.50 16.13 5.01
N GLY A 74 15.17 15.00 5.31
CA GLY A 74 16.62 14.97 5.42
C GLY A 74 17.33 15.25 4.10
N VAL A 75 16.82 14.68 3.00
CA VAL A 75 17.35 14.93 1.64
C VAL A 75 17.13 16.38 1.23
N ASP A 76 15.92 16.92 1.45
CA ASP A 76 15.60 18.31 1.09
C ASP A 76 16.42 19.29 1.90
N SER A 77 16.55 19.07 3.20
CA SER A 77 17.40 19.88 4.07
C SER A 77 18.87 19.89 3.64
N ALA A 78 19.37 18.71 3.20
CA ALA A 78 20.75 18.63 2.69
C ALA A 78 20.94 19.36 1.36
N ARG A 79 19.92 19.33 0.49
CA ARG A 79 19.95 20.03 -0.83
C ARG A 79 19.80 21.53 -0.70
N GLU A 80 18.91 22.00 0.15
CA GLU A 80 18.67 23.42 0.38
C GLU A 80 19.81 24.09 1.14
N GLY A 81 20.54 23.35 1.94
CA GLY A 81 21.62 23.85 2.81
C GLY A 81 21.07 24.64 3.99
N GLY A 82 21.99 25.19 4.80
CA GLY A 82 21.62 26.08 5.90
C GLY A 82 21.00 25.40 7.14
N TRP A 83 20.92 24.07 7.18
CA TRP A 83 20.42 23.34 8.36
C TRP A 83 21.31 23.57 9.59
N LYS A 84 20.66 23.67 10.75
CA LYS A 84 21.37 23.81 12.04
C LYS A 84 21.30 22.50 12.80
N TRP A 85 22.44 22.02 13.25
CA TRP A 85 22.46 20.82 14.08
C TRP A 85 21.86 21.13 15.47
N SER A 86 20.94 20.26 15.91
CA SER A 86 20.37 20.28 17.26
C SER A 86 20.03 18.85 17.68
N ALA A 87 19.89 18.61 18.99
CA ALA A 87 19.60 17.28 19.52
C ALA A 87 18.23 16.73 19.09
N ASP A 88 17.29 17.59 18.69
CA ASP A 88 15.93 17.28 18.23
C ASP A 88 15.78 17.37 16.71
N TYR A 89 16.87 17.66 15.99
CA TYR A 89 16.83 17.81 14.53
C TYR A 89 16.51 16.46 13.84
N LEU A 90 15.45 16.45 13.04
CA LEU A 90 14.97 15.28 12.28
C LEU A 90 14.77 14.02 13.13
N ILE A 91 14.36 14.16 14.39
CA ILE A 91 13.99 13.00 15.21
C ILE A 91 12.83 12.28 14.53
N GLY A 92 13.06 11.01 14.21
CA GLY A 92 12.07 10.11 13.64
C GLY A 92 11.58 9.06 14.64
N LYS A 93 10.90 8.05 14.13
CA LYS A 93 10.41 6.90 14.91
C LYS A 93 11.35 5.72 14.78
N GLN A 94 11.64 5.06 15.90
CA GLN A 94 12.40 3.81 15.92
C GLN A 94 11.51 2.66 15.47
N LEU A 95 12.05 1.73 14.68
CA LEU A 95 11.35 0.54 14.22
C LEU A 95 11.44 -0.63 15.20
N THR A 96 12.61 -0.80 15.84
CA THR A 96 12.82 -1.89 16.81
C THR A 96 11.80 -1.80 17.95
N GLY A 97 11.02 -2.87 18.13
CA GLY A 97 9.94 -2.95 19.10
C GLY A 97 8.61 -2.32 18.63
N ALA A 98 8.59 -1.58 17.52
CA ALA A 98 7.35 -1.03 16.98
C ALA A 98 6.48 -2.12 16.34
N ARG A 99 5.15 -1.94 16.39
CA ARG A 99 4.17 -2.88 15.85
C ARG A 99 3.83 -2.50 14.42
N LEU A 100 4.16 -3.42 13.49
CA LEU A 100 3.78 -3.29 12.08
C LEU A 100 2.47 -4.02 11.84
N GLY A 101 1.40 -3.28 11.55
CA GLY A 101 0.15 -3.84 11.06
C GLY A 101 0.18 -3.99 9.55
N ILE A 102 -0.04 -5.20 9.04
CA ILE A 102 -0.12 -5.50 7.61
C ILE A 102 -1.58 -5.75 7.24
N LEU A 103 -2.15 -4.84 6.48
CA LEU A 103 -3.48 -4.99 5.91
C LEU A 103 -3.35 -5.72 4.56
N GLY A 104 -3.64 -7.02 4.58
CA GLY A 104 -3.44 -7.88 3.42
C GLY A 104 -2.09 -8.62 3.42
N MET A 105 -1.91 -9.62 4.28
CA MET A 105 -0.70 -10.44 4.36
C MET A 105 -0.70 -11.55 3.29
N GLY A 106 -0.77 -11.13 2.00
CA GLY A 106 -0.55 -11.96 0.82
C GLY A 106 0.96 -12.16 0.56
N ARG A 107 1.34 -12.45 -0.71
CA ARG A 107 2.76 -12.66 -1.08
C ARG A 107 3.65 -11.47 -0.70
N ILE A 108 3.25 -10.26 -1.09
CA ILE A 108 4.00 -9.02 -0.80
C ILE A 108 4.02 -8.76 0.70
N GLY A 109 2.86 -8.82 1.37
CA GLY A 109 2.79 -8.60 2.82
C GLY A 109 3.65 -9.56 3.63
N GLN A 110 3.73 -10.84 3.25
CA GLN A 110 4.61 -11.82 3.89
C GLN A 110 6.10 -11.50 3.70
N LYS A 111 6.50 -10.96 2.54
CA LYS A 111 7.89 -10.52 2.30
C LYS A 111 8.22 -9.27 3.11
N ILE A 112 7.32 -8.28 3.16
CA ILE A 112 7.48 -7.10 4.03
C ILE A 112 7.59 -7.54 5.48
N ALA A 113 6.71 -8.44 5.97
CA ALA A 113 6.74 -8.99 7.31
C ALA A 113 8.10 -9.61 7.65
N LYS A 114 8.64 -10.44 6.75
CA LYS A 114 9.93 -11.09 6.92
C LYS A 114 11.08 -10.08 7.09
N ILE A 115 11.13 -9.05 6.25
CA ILE A 115 12.18 -8.03 6.31
C ILE A 115 11.98 -7.15 7.56
N ALA A 116 10.76 -6.69 7.84
CA ALA A 116 10.45 -5.85 8.99
C ALA A 116 10.74 -6.56 10.34
N LYS A 117 10.52 -7.88 10.39
CA LYS A 117 10.89 -8.70 11.55
C LYS A 117 12.41 -8.69 11.80
N SER A 118 13.23 -8.69 10.75
CA SER A 118 14.70 -8.57 10.90
C SER A 118 15.15 -7.19 11.38
N LEU A 119 14.30 -6.16 11.20
CA LEU A 119 14.48 -4.82 11.76
C LEU A 119 13.97 -4.71 13.21
N GLY A 120 13.53 -5.82 13.81
CA GLY A 120 13.05 -5.89 15.19
C GLY A 120 11.61 -5.44 15.39
N MET A 121 10.79 -5.35 14.34
CA MET A 121 9.36 -5.04 14.45
C MET A 121 8.55 -6.25 14.89
N VAL A 122 7.46 -6.00 15.61
CA VAL A 122 6.43 -7.00 15.94
C VAL A 122 5.37 -6.99 14.86
N ILE A 123 5.12 -8.13 14.23
CA ILE A 123 4.23 -8.21 13.07
C ILE A 123 2.81 -8.56 13.51
N HIS A 124 1.86 -7.72 13.12
CA HIS A 124 0.43 -7.92 13.21
C HIS A 124 -0.18 -7.93 11.83
N TYR A 125 -1.26 -8.65 11.58
CA TYR A 125 -1.91 -8.63 10.28
C TYR A 125 -3.42 -8.85 10.35
N HIS A 126 -4.10 -8.39 9.30
CA HIS A 126 -5.50 -8.70 9.03
C HIS A 126 -5.67 -9.15 7.59
N ASN A 127 -6.37 -10.27 7.42
CA ASN A 127 -6.84 -10.83 6.15
C ASN A 127 -8.32 -11.24 6.33
N ARG A 128 -9.02 -11.46 5.23
CA ARG A 128 -10.37 -12.06 5.25
C ARG A 128 -10.41 -13.44 5.93
N SER A 129 -9.30 -14.15 5.93
CA SER A 129 -9.12 -15.41 6.65
C SER A 129 -7.72 -15.50 7.24
N LYS A 130 -7.60 -16.16 8.39
CA LYS A 130 -6.31 -16.44 9.03
C LYS A 130 -5.42 -17.28 8.12
N LEU A 131 -4.13 -16.97 8.10
CA LEU A 131 -3.12 -17.78 7.39
C LEU A 131 -2.82 -19.08 8.16
N SER A 132 -2.19 -20.04 7.49
CA SER A 132 -1.59 -21.20 8.18
C SER A 132 -0.39 -20.75 9.01
N ASP A 133 -0.06 -21.47 10.07
CA ASP A 133 1.04 -21.15 10.98
C ASP A 133 2.39 -21.02 10.23
N GLU A 134 2.59 -21.85 9.19
CA GLU A 134 3.76 -21.76 8.30
C GLU A 134 3.86 -20.41 7.60
N LYS A 135 2.75 -19.84 7.13
CA LYS A 135 2.69 -18.53 6.46
C LYS A 135 2.67 -17.37 7.42
N GLU A 136 2.12 -17.54 8.62
CA GLU A 136 2.13 -16.53 9.67
C GLU A 136 3.55 -16.23 10.17
N GLN A 137 4.40 -17.24 10.26
CA GLN A 137 5.78 -17.10 10.74
C GLN A 137 5.88 -16.33 12.08
N GLY A 138 4.89 -16.53 12.96
CA GLY A 138 4.79 -15.88 14.25
C GLY A 138 4.25 -14.45 14.22
N ALA A 139 3.58 -14.04 13.15
CA ALA A 139 2.78 -12.81 13.11
C ALA A 139 1.46 -13.00 13.87
N ILE A 140 0.91 -11.92 14.41
CA ILE A 140 -0.31 -11.93 15.22
C ILE A 140 -1.49 -11.58 14.32
N TYR A 141 -2.43 -12.51 14.18
CA TYR A 141 -3.66 -12.32 13.41
C TYR A 141 -4.68 -11.47 14.16
N HIS A 142 -5.36 -10.59 13.43
CA HIS A 142 -6.54 -9.86 13.88
C HIS A 142 -7.73 -10.20 12.98
N ASP A 143 -8.83 -10.60 13.56
CA ASP A 143 -10.07 -10.98 12.87
C ASP A 143 -10.84 -9.78 12.32
N THR A 144 -10.56 -8.58 12.83
CA THR A 144 -11.17 -7.33 12.39
C THR A 144 -10.15 -6.27 11.98
N LEU A 145 -10.56 -5.40 11.05
CA LEU A 145 -9.77 -4.22 10.67
C LEU A 145 -9.48 -3.34 11.90
N LYS A 146 -10.49 -3.08 12.73
CA LYS A 146 -10.35 -2.29 13.96
C LYS A 146 -9.30 -2.89 14.89
N GLY A 147 -9.30 -4.22 15.06
CA GLY A 147 -8.32 -4.93 15.89
C GLY A 147 -6.90 -4.69 15.39
N LEU A 148 -6.67 -4.78 14.07
CA LEU A 148 -5.37 -4.48 13.48
C LEU A 148 -4.98 -3.01 13.66
N LEU A 149 -5.86 -2.08 13.27
CA LEU A 149 -5.55 -0.65 13.28
C LEU A 149 -5.18 -0.17 14.69
N SER A 150 -5.88 -0.64 15.73
CA SER A 150 -5.67 -0.18 17.11
C SER A 150 -4.29 -0.53 17.69
N VAL A 151 -3.58 -1.46 17.09
CA VAL A 151 -2.23 -1.86 17.53
C VAL A 151 -1.12 -1.41 16.56
N SER A 152 -1.46 -0.81 15.44
CA SER A 152 -0.51 -0.49 14.36
C SER A 152 0.22 0.83 14.64
N ASP A 153 1.46 0.77 15.13
CA ASP A 153 2.34 1.95 15.18
C ASP A 153 2.77 2.35 13.76
N VAL A 154 2.88 1.35 12.88
CA VAL A 154 3.05 1.49 11.43
C VAL A 154 2.00 0.60 10.76
N LEU A 155 1.23 1.14 9.83
CA LEU A 155 0.29 0.39 8.99
C LEU A 155 0.86 0.26 7.58
N SER A 156 0.97 -0.96 7.05
CA SER A 156 1.34 -1.22 5.65
C SER A 156 0.16 -1.83 4.90
N ILE A 157 -0.31 -1.13 3.86
CA ILE A 157 -1.45 -1.53 3.05
C ILE A 157 -0.94 -2.33 1.87
N CYS A 158 -1.32 -3.64 1.82
CA CYS A 158 -0.89 -4.61 0.83
C CYS A 158 -2.06 -5.41 0.24
N CYS A 159 -3.31 -5.11 0.63
CA CYS A 159 -4.49 -5.81 0.12
C CYS A 159 -4.87 -5.32 -1.28
N PRO A 160 -5.50 -6.16 -2.12
CA PRO A 160 -5.99 -5.72 -3.43
C PRO A 160 -7.15 -4.73 -3.29
N ALA A 161 -7.28 -3.82 -4.27
CA ALA A 161 -8.49 -3.00 -4.38
C ALA A 161 -9.68 -3.86 -4.82
N SER A 162 -10.82 -3.64 -4.19
CA SER A 162 -12.11 -4.24 -4.50
C SER A 162 -13.21 -3.29 -4.01
N LYS A 163 -14.47 -3.60 -4.31
CA LYS A 163 -15.59 -2.80 -3.81
C LYS A 163 -15.62 -2.70 -2.28
N GLU A 164 -15.13 -3.74 -1.60
CA GLU A 164 -15.07 -3.82 -0.13
C GLU A 164 -13.87 -3.08 0.47
N THR A 165 -12.85 -2.79 -0.33
CA THR A 165 -11.62 -2.15 0.14
C THR A 165 -11.47 -0.69 -0.31
N VAL A 166 -12.33 -0.20 -1.21
CA VAL A 166 -12.37 1.23 -1.58
C VAL A 166 -12.68 2.06 -0.33
N ASP A 167 -11.87 3.10 -0.12
CA ASP A 167 -11.95 4.00 1.04
C ASP A 167 -12.04 3.25 2.39
N MET A 168 -11.39 2.07 2.49
CA MET A 168 -11.35 1.28 3.71
C MET A 168 -10.60 2.03 4.83
N ILE A 169 -9.59 2.80 4.47
CA ILE A 169 -8.87 3.70 5.38
C ILE A 169 -9.45 5.10 5.17
N ASN A 170 -10.41 5.44 6.01
CA ASN A 170 -11.23 6.66 5.95
C ASN A 170 -11.24 7.39 7.29
N LYS A 171 -12.02 8.46 7.39
CA LYS A 171 -12.11 9.30 8.58
C LYS A 171 -12.44 8.53 9.86
N GLU A 172 -13.31 7.52 9.79
CA GLU A 172 -13.68 6.71 10.95
C GLU A 172 -12.56 5.72 11.30
N THR A 173 -12.06 4.98 10.32
CA THR A 173 -11.09 3.92 10.55
C THR A 173 -9.71 4.45 10.94
N ILE A 174 -9.32 5.63 10.47
CA ILE A 174 -8.08 6.33 10.88
C ILE A 174 -8.10 6.60 12.40
N GLU A 175 -9.26 6.87 13.00
CA GLU A 175 -9.33 7.13 14.44
C GLU A 175 -8.97 5.91 15.29
N TYR A 176 -9.05 4.70 14.74
CA TYR A 176 -8.58 3.49 15.45
C TYR A 176 -7.06 3.38 15.55
N LEU A 177 -6.30 4.04 14.66
CA LEU A 177 -4.84 4.03 14.74
C LEU A 177 -4.32 4.68 16.03
N PRO A 178 -3.18 4.25 16.58
CA PRO A 178 -2.49 5.00 17.63
C PRO A 178 -2.16 6.43 17.15
N LYS A 179 -2.20 7.40 18.07
CA LYS A 179 -1.79 8.76 17.75
C LYS A 179 -0.35 8.79 17.23
N GLY A 180 -0.17 9.41 16.10
CA GLY A 180 1.14 9.51 15.45
C GLY A 180 1.55 8.23 14.72
N ALA A 181 0.62 7.36 14.33
CA ALA A 181 0.93 6.21 13.49
C ALA A 181 1.54 6.64 12.14
N VAL A 182 2.31 5.75 11.53
CA VAL A 182 2.79 5.89 10.14
C VAL A 182 1.94 5.00 9.25
N VAL A 183 1.58 5.48 8.06
CA VAL A 183 0.81 4.69 7.08
C VAL A 183 1.60 4.57 5.79
N THR A 184 1.71 3.35 5.25
CA THR A 184 2.34 3.11 3.95
C THR A 184 1.41 2.34 3.04
N ASN A 185 1.47 2.63 1.72
CA ASN A 185 0.62 1.97 0.73
C ASN A 185 1.42 1.58 -0.52
N VAL A 186 1.50 0.27 -0.79
CA VAL A 186 2.08 -0.33 -2.00
C VAL A 186 1.04 -1.10 -2.81
N ALA A 187 -0.23 -0.92 -2.49
CA ALA A 187 -1.33 -1.69 -3.09
C ALA A 187 -2.07 -0.90 -4.17
N ARG A 188 -3.01 -0.05 -3.78
CA ARG A 188 -3.78 0.84 -4.66
C ARG A 188 -4.19 2.10 -3.90
N GLY A 189 -4.17 3.24 -4.57
CA GLY A 189 -4.59 4.52 -3.99
C GLY A 189 -6.02 4.52 -3.49
N ASP A 190 -6.94 3.88 -4.22
CA ASP A 190 -8.38 3.83 -3.90
C ASP A 190 -8.71 3.22 -2.52
N ILE A 191 -7.76 2.56 -1.86
CA ILE A 191 -7.98 1.97 -0.52
C ILE A 191 -8.00 3.04 0.58
N VAL A 192 -7.42 4.20 0.30
CA VAL A 192 -7.29 5.32 1.24
C VAL A 192 -8.14 6.49 0.76
N ASP A 193 -8.94 7.06 1.65
CA ASP A 193 -9.60 8.33 1.45
C ASP A 193 -8.55 9.45 1.62
N ASP A 194 -8.21 10.12 0.51
CA ASP A 194 -7.18 11.16 0.47
C ASP A 194 -7.48 12.31 1.44
N GLU A 195 -8.73 12.81 1.44
CA GLU A 195 -9.11 13.96 2.28
C GLU A 195 -9.06 13.61 3.77
N ALA A 196 -9.49 12.40 4.11
CA ALA A 196 -9.40 11.91 5.49
C ALA A 196 -7.93 11.73 5.94
N MET A 197 -7.06 11.30 5.04
CA MET A 197 -5.63 11.14 5.35
C MET A 197 -4.93 12.50 5.49
N ILE A 198 -5.24 13.47 4.62
CA ILE A 198 -4.72 14.85 4.70
C ILE A 198 -5.12 15.48 6.04
N ASP A 199 -6.41 15.44 6.41
CA ASP A 199 -6.90 15.93 7.71
C ASP A 199 -6.17 15.25 8.89
N ALA A 200 -5.95 13.94 8.81
CA ALA A 200 -5.26 13.19 9.85
C ALA A 200 -3.78 13.58 9.99
N LEU A 201 -3.10 13.92 8.90
CA LEU A 201 -1.73 14.45 8.91
C LEU A 201 -1.68 15.84 9.53
N GLU A 202 -2.59 16.75 9.13
CA GLU A 202 -2.70 18.10 9.68
C GLU A 202 -2.94 18.09 11.19
N ARG A 203 -3.83 17.23 11.66
CA ARG A 203 -4.12 17.05 13.09
C ARG A 203 -3.04 16.27 13.84
N ARG A 204 -2.02 15.79 13.17
CA ARG A 204 -0.99 14.90 13.72
C ARG A 204 -1.56 13.62 14.36
N LYS A 205 -2.69 13.16 13.88
CA LYS A 205 -3.22 11.82 14.18
C LYS A 205 -2.37 10.76 13.49
N VAL A 206 -2.03 11.00 12.23
CA VAL A 206 -1.00 10.28 11.47
C VAL A 206 0.27 11.13 11.47
N TYR A 207 1.41 10.50 11.71
CA TYR A 207 2.71 11.18 11.78
C TYR A 207 3.29 11.42 10.38
N ALA A 208 3.24 10.41 9.53
CA ALA A 208 3.78 10.45 8.18
C ALA A 208 3.11 9.39 7.31
N VAL A 209 3.14 9.60 6.01
CA VAL A 209 2.72 8.61 5.02
C VAL A 209 3.85 8.31 4.04
N GLY A 210 3.90 7.05 3.55
CA GLY A 210 4.79 6.62 2.47
C GLY A 210 3.96 5.95 1.39
N LEU A 211 3.87 6.56 0.21
CA LEU A 211 2.97 6.13 -0.87
C LEU A 211 3.75 5.75 -2.13
N ASP A 212 3.48 4.57 -2.65
CA ASP A 212 3.91 4.10 -3.98
C ASP A 212 2.78 4.21 -5.01
N VAL A 213 1.55 4.42 -4.52
CA VAL A 213 0.33 4.46 -5.32
C VAL A 213 -0.60 5.58 -4.84
N TYR A 214 -1.36 6.16 -5.77
CA TYR A 214 -2.26 7.28 -5.50
C TYR A 214 -3.64 7.04 -6.10
N LYS A 215 -4.64 7.71 -5.55
CA LYS A 215 -5.97 7.77 -6.16
C LYS A 215 -5.91 8.60 -7.45
N ASN A 216 -6.63 8.16 -8.48
CA ASN A 216 -6.73 8.84 -9.78
C ASN A 216 -5.39 9.07 -10.53
N GLU A 217 -4.41 8.21 -10.36
CA GLU A 217 -3.16 8.29 -11.14
C GLU A 217 -3.43 8.43 -12.65
N PRO A 218 -2.71 9.29 -13.36
CA PRO A 218 -1.58 10.14 -12.94
C PRO A 218 -1.98 11.52 -12.38
N ASN A 219 -3.28 11.81 -12.21
CA ASN A 219 -3.80 13.09 -11.73
C ASN A 219 -3.90 13.07 -10.20
N LEU A 220 -2.77 13.33 -9.54
CA LEU A 220 -2.66 13.22 -8.08
C LEU A 220 -3.39 14.36 -7.36
N ASN A 221 -3.97 14.08 -6.18
CA ASN A 221 -4.45 15.11 -5.29
C ASN A 221 -3.27 15.98 -4.81
N PRO A 222 -3.26 17.31 -5.06
CA PRO A 222 -2.16 18.19 -4.64
C PRO A 222 -1.89 18.16 -3.14
N GLY A 223 -2.93 17.97 -2.31
CA GLY A 223 -2.79 17.83 -0.87
C GLY A 223 -2.01 16.58 -0.49
N SER A 224 -2.29 15.44 -1.12
CA SER A 224 -1.55 14.19 -0.86
C SER A 224 -0.07 14.32 -1.16
N VAL A 225 0.30 15.06 -2.21
CA VAL A 225 1.71 15.32 -2.58
C VAL A 225 2.40 16.23 -1.56
N SER A 226 1.71 17.26 -1.07
CA SER A 226 2.27 18.25 -0.15
C SER A 226 2.59 17.67 1.23
N TYR A 227 1.83 16.68 1.69
CA TYR A 227 1.98 16.07 3.02
C TYR A 227 2.70 14.71 3.03
N THR A 228 3.10 14.23 1.86
CA THR A 228 3.76 12.93 1.76
C THR A 228 5.25 13.07 2.05
N HIS A 229 5.71 12.48 3.14
CA HIS A 229 7.12 12.50 3.54
C HIS A 229 8.00 11.58 2.69
N LEU A 230 7.42 10.70 1.89
CA LEU A 230 8.14 9.92 0.89
C LEU A 230 7.18 9.56 -0.26
N THR A 231 7.33 10.22 -1.39
CA THR A 231 6.74 9.87 -2.67
C THR A 231 7.81 9.23 -3.53
N LEU A 232 7.60 8.01 -3.96
CA LEU A 232 8.41 7.41 -5.02
C LEU A 232 7.62 7.55 -6.31
N PRO A 233 8.08 8.37 -7.29
CA PRO A 233 7.48 8.36 -8.60
C PRO A 233 7.79 7.02 -9.24
N THR A 234 6.83 6.10 -9.22
CA THR A 234 6.87 4.94 -10.10
C THR A 234 6.71 5.44 -11.53
N LYS A 235 7.83 5.62 -12.21
CA LYS A 235 7.79 5.66 -13.66
C LYS A 235 7.58 4.23 -14.12
N ALA A 236 6.36 3.93 -14.58
CA ALA A 236 6.09 2.77 -15.39
C ALA A 236 6.88 2.88 -16.72
#